data_adb7f3681f9bcfd5d5220e40e9fcb3d1
#
_entry.id   adb7f3681f9bcfd5d5220e40e9fcb3d1
#
_cell.length_a   1.000
_cell.length_b   1.000
_cell.length_c   1.000
_cell.angle_alpha   90.00
_cell.angle_beta   90.00
_cell.angle_gamma   90.00
#
_symmetry.space_group_name_H-M   'P 1'
#
loop_
_entity.id
_entity.type
_entity.pdbx_description
1 polymer ?
#
loop_
_entity_poly.entity_id
_entity_poly.type
_entity_poly.pdbx_seq_one_letter_code
_entity_poly.pdbx_strand_id
1 'polypeptide(L)'
;MELQLGLPLFYFLLLGFAILMYVLLDGFDLGMGILYPWFNTDAEHDHLMRSISHVWDGNETWLVFGGVILLGAFPAAYAAITSLLYLPIMLMLIGLIFRGVAFEYRFKSTTSKRWWNRAFAAGSSLAAFCQGLMLGVVVQGIDDTALSGSAWQWLTPFAFFTGIAVMAGYALLACTYLTMKSRGELQQKAARYGQRILLFVMLAMLLVSLWTLYLQPDIRGRWFGGYYSLVLMLLPLSAVLVSRLLFRDLARVQRQHLAAMPVNSKHESRPFWLAAMLFLLAFFGLVVGLFPYLLPQQLSFYAAAAPDSSLRFMLPGILIFLPLILAYTLWGYHIFRGKIEDYEEGY
;
A
#
# COMPACT_ATOMS: atom_id res chain seq x y z
N MET A 1 32.41 -11.59 -3.26
CA MET A 1 31.12 -12.26 -3.01
C MET A 1 30.38 -12.23 -4.33
N GLU A 2 30.53 -13.28 -5.13
CA GLU A 2 29.79 -13.42 -6.40
C GLU A 2 28.31 -13.46 -6.04
N LEU A 3 27.55 -12.48 -6.50
CA LEU A 3 26.08 -12.52 -6.49
C LEU A 3 25.70 -13.73 -7.36
N GLN A 4 25.49 -14.88 -6.72
CA GLN A 4 24.80 -15.98 -7.38
C GLN A 4 23.39 -15.46 -7.67
N LEU A 5 23.22 -14.93 -8.87
CA LEU A 5 21.92 -14.59 -9.47
C LEU A 5 21.14 -15.90 -9.62
N GLY A 6 20.59 -16.38 -8.51
CA GLY A 6 19.91 -17.66 -8.41
C GLY A 6 18.42 -17.49 -8.05
N LEU A 7 17.76 -18.60 -7.87
CA LEU A 7 16.35 -18.66 -7.46
C LEU A 7 16.02 -17.82 -6.21
N PRO A 8 16.87 -17.73 -5.17
CA PRO A 8 16.58 -16.87 -4.02
C PRO A 8 16.38 -15.39 -4.39
N LEU A 9 17.19 -14.82 -5.28
CA LEU A 9 17.01 -13.44 -5.74
C LEU A 9 15.72 -13.28 -6.54
N PHE A 10 15.41 -14.23 -7.42
CA PHE A 10 14.14 -14.22 -8.16
C PHE A 10 12.93 -14.17 -7.20
N TYR A 11 12.90 -15.03 -6.18
CA TYR A 11 11.81 -15.05 -5.20
C TYR A 11 11.79 -13.80 -4.31
N PHE A 12 12.93 -13.22 -3.98
CA PHE A 12 13.01 -11.95 -3.27
C PHE A 12 12.37 -10.81 -4.07
N LEU A 13 12.71 -10.70 -5.35
CA LEU A 13 12.13 -9.70 -6.24
C LEU A 13 10.62 -9.94 -6.45
N LEU A 14 10.21 -11.21 -6.56
CA LEU A 14 8.82 -11.60 -6.69
C LEU A 14 8.01 -11.26 -5.44
N LEU A 15 8.55 -11.49 -4.25
CA LEU A 15 7.95 -11.07 -2.98
C LEU A 15 7.78 -9.55 -2.92
N GLY A 16 8.84 -8.82 -3.27
CA GLY A 16 8.79 -7.36 -3.35
C GLY A 16 7.73 -6.88 -4.34
N PHE A 17 7.63 -7.51 -5.51
CA PHE A 17 6.61 -7.22 -6.50
C PHE A 17 5.19 -7.47 -5.97
N ALA A 18 4.95 -8.61 -5.30
CA ALA A 18 3.65 -8.94 -4.71
C ALA A 18 3.23 -7.91 -3.65
N ILE A 19 4.16 -7.51 -2.76
CA ILE A 19 3.92 -6.48 -1.74
C ILE A 19 3.60 -5.15 -2.42
N LEU A 20 4.35 -4.76 -3.44
CA LEU A 20 4.13 -3.52 -4.18
C LEU A 20 2.75 -3.50 -4.85
N MET A 21 2.37 -4.58 -5.52
CA MET A 21 1.05 -4.72 -6.15
C MET A 21 -0.07 -4.62 -5.11
N TYR A 22 0.08 -5.29 -3.98
CA TYR A 22 -0.87 -5.20 -2.88
C TYR A 22 -1.02 -3.76 -2.36
N VAL A 23 0.10 -3.10 -2.06
CA VAL A 23 0.11 -1.72 -1.53
C VAL A 23 -0.50 -0.73 -2.52
N LEU A 24 -0.27 -0.90 -3.82
CA LEU A 24 -0.82 0.00 -4.83
C LEU A 24 -2.30 -0.25 -5.10
N LEU A 25 -2.73 -1.52 -5.16
CA LEU A 25 -4.08 -1.88 -5.56
C LEU A 25 -5.04 -1.91 -4.36
N ASP A 26 -4.74 -2.65 -3.30
CA ASP A 26 -5.58 -2.67 -2.11
C ASP A 26 -5.41 -1.40 -1.24
N GLY A 27 -4.27 -0.69 -1.40
CA GLY A 27 -4.03 0.56 -0.68
C GLY A 27 -5.06 1.65 -0.96
N PHE A 28 -5.50 1.85 -2.21
CA PHE A 28 -6.57 2.83 -2.45
C PHE A 28 -7.94 2.31 -1.99
N ASP A 29 -8.18 1.01 -2.00
CA ASP A 29 -9.41 0.41 -1.48
C ASP A 29 -9.55 0.62 0.03
N LEU A 30 -8.48 0.33 0.78
CA LEU A 30 -8.40 0.64 2.22
C LEU A 30 -8.50 2.14 2.47
N GLY A 31 -7.89 2.94 1.60
CA GLY A 31 -7.97 4.39 1.62
C GLY A 31 -9.39 4.92 1.50
N MET A 32 -10.27 4.25 0.70
CA MET A 32 -11.69 4.59 0.64
C MET A 32 -12.37 4.46 2.00
N GLY A 33 -12.08 3.37 2.73
CA GLY A 33 -12.61 3.18 4.09
C GLY A 33 -12.08 4.22 5.08
N ILE A 34 -10.80 4.58 4.99
CA ILE A 34 -10.18 5.63 5.83
C ILE A 34 -10.85 6.99 5.57
N LEU A 35 -11.16 7.31 4.32
CA LEU A 35 -11.82 8.56 3.94
C LEU A 35 -13.31 8.58 4.25
N TYR A 36 -13.93 7.42 4.44
CA TYR A 36 -15.37 7.27 4.58
C TYR A 36 -16.02 8.23 5.59
N PRO A 37 -15.45 8.45 6.80
CA PRO A 37 -16.00 9.40 7.78
C PRO A 37 -15.95 10.88 7.35
N TRP A 38 -15.18 11.20 6.28
CA TRP A 38 -15.04 12.58 5.79
C TRP A 38 -16.11 12.96 4.78
N PHE A 39 -16.93 11.98 4.38
CA PHE A 39 -18.09 12.16 3.52
C PHE A 39 -19.36 11.97 4.36
N ASN A 40 -20.41 12.77 4.09
CA ASN A 40 -21.50 12.92 5.03
C ASN A 40 -22.84 12.39 4.51
N THR A 41 -23.00 12.19 3.21
CA THR A 41 -24.24 11.74 2.61
C THR A 41 -24.21 10.27 2.23
N ASP A 42 -25.39 9.60 2.28
CA ASP A 42 -25.47 8.20 1.84
C ASP A 42 -25.09 8.05 0.36
N ALA A 43 -25.40 9.05 -0.48
CA ALA A 43 -25.00 9.05 -1.89
C ALA A 43 -23.47 9.09 -2.08
N GLU A 44 -22.75 9.93 -1.31
CA GLU A 44 -21.28 9.94 -1.32
C GLU A 44 -20.73 8.58 -0.86
N HIS A 45 -21.29 8.02 0.21
CA HIS A 45 -20.89 6.71 0.72
C HIS A 45 -21.13 5.58 -0.29
N ASP A 46 -22.27 5.59 -0.97
CA ASP A 46 -22.58 4.63 -2.02
C ASP A 46 -21.57 4.76 -3.17
N HIS A 47 -21.23 5.99 -3.56
CA HIS A 47 -20.28 6.26 -4.62
C HIS A 47 -18.87 5.77 -4.27
N LEU A 48 -18.38 6.02 -3.04
CA LEU A 48 -17.10 5.51 -2.58
C LEU A 48 -17.03 3.98 -2.67
N MET A 49 -18.03 3.28 -2.16
CA MET A 49 -18.06 1.81 -2.20
C MET A 49 -18.19 1.26 -3.61
N ARG A 50 -19.09 1.81 -4.43
CA ARG A 50 -19.24 1.40 -5.83
C ARG A 50 -17.95 1.58 -6.64
N SER A 51 -17.11 2.58 -6.28
CA SER A 51 -15.86 2.85 -6.99
C SER A 51 -14.86 1.70 -6.94
N ILE A 52 -14.92 0.88 -5.91
CA ILE A 52 -14.00 -0.24 -5.67
C ILE A 52 -14.68 -1.62 -5.73
N SER A 53 -16.03 -1.67 -5.87
CA SER A 53 -16.82 -2.90 -5.79
C SER A 53 -16.38 -4.01 -6.75
N HIS A 54 -15.79 -3.63 -7.86
CA HIS A 54 -15.43 -4.57 -8.92
C HIS A 54 -14.01 -5.11 -8.83
N VAL A 55 -13.17 -4.53 -7.94
CA VAL A 55 -11.72 -4.80 -7.91
C VAL A 55 -11.18 -5.22 -6.55
N TRP A 56 -11.87 -4.89 -5.45
CA TRP A 56 -11.35 -5.04 -4.09
C TRP A 56 -10.93 -6.48 -3.75
N ASP A 57 -11.72 -7.48 -4.11
CA ASP A 57 -11.42 -8.90 -3.85
C ASP A 57 -10.20 -9.38 -4.65
N GLY A 58 -10.13 -8.97 -5.92
CA GLY A 58 -8.98 -9.23 -6.77
C GLY A 58 -7.69 -8.55 -6.28
N ASN A 59 -7.81 -7.37 -5.65
CA ASN A 59 -6.67 -6.65 -5.09
C ASN A 59 -6.12 -7.34 -3.82
N GLU A 60 -6.98 -7.92 -2.98
CA GLU A 60 -6.55 -8.71 -1.81
C GLU A 60 -5.76 -9.98 -2.19
N THR A 61 -5.95 -10.52 -3.39
CA THR A 61 -5.21 -11.70 -3.89
C THR A 61 -3.70 -11.50 -3.82
N TRP A 62 -3.19 -10.27 -3.98
CA TRP A 62 -1.77 -9.97 -3.90
C TRP A 62 -1.20 -10.13 -2.48
N LEU A 63 -2.00 -9.91 -1.43
CA LEU A 63 -1.61 -10.20 -0.05
C LEU A 63 -1.41 -11.70 0.16
N VAL A 64 -2.36 -12.51 -0.33
CA VAL A 64 -2.29 -13.97 -0.24
C VAL A 64 -1.08 -14.48 -1.03
N PHE A 65 -0.88 -13.99 -2.25
CA PHE A 65 0.25 -14.36 -3.09
C PHE A 65 1.59 -14.04 -2.42
N GLY A 66 1.74 -12.84 -1.85
CA GLY A 66 2.93 -12.46 -1.08
C GLY A 66 3.16 -13.36 0.13
N GLY A 67 2.10 -13.69 0.88
CA GLY A 67 2.17 -14.61 2.02
C GLY A 67 2.62 -16.03 1.62
N VAL A 68 2.12 -16.55 0.49
CA VAL A 68 2.52 -17.86 -0.05
C VAL A 68 3.99 -17.86 -0.49
N ILE A 69 4.45 -16.78 -1.16
CA ILE A 69 5.87 -16.65 -1.53
C ILE A 69 6.76 -16.56 -0.29
N LEU A 70 6.37 -15.77 0.71
CA LEU A 70 7.14 -15.65 1.95
C LEU A 70 7.25 -17.00 2.67
N LEU A 71 6.14 -17.74 2.80
CA LEU A 71 6.10 -19.07 3.44
C LEU A 71 6.94 -20.11 2.68
N GLY A 72 6.75 -20.17 1.37
CA GLY A 72 7.34 -21.24 0.56
C GLY A 72 8.80 -20.99 0.19
N ALA A 73 9.16 -19.74 -0.13
CA ALA A 73 10.52 -19.41 -0.54
C ALA A 73 11.44 -18.98 0.61
N PHE A 74 10.88 -18.42 1.70
CA PHE A 74 11.64 -17.89 2.83
C PHE A 74 11.05 -18.32 4.18
N PRO A 75 10.98 -19.65 4.48
CA PRO A 75 10.28 -20.17 5.65
C PRO A 75 10.86 -19.66 6.97
N ALA A 76 12.16 -19.44 7.06
CA ALA A 76 12.79 -18.87 8.27
C ALA A 76 12.34 -17.42 8.52
N ALA A 77 12.25 -16.61 7.47
CA ALA A 77 11.74 -15.24 7.58
C ALA A 77 10.24 -15.24 7.89
N TYR A 78 9.46 -16.12 7.27
CA TYR A 78 8.04 -16.28 7.57
C TYR A 78 7.82 -16.58 9.06
N ALA A 79 8.54 -17.57 9.61
CA ALA A 79 8.42 -17.96 11.01
C ALA A 79 8.79 -16.80 11.95
N ALA A 80 9.90 -16.11 11.70
CA ALA A 80 10.33 -14.98 12.52
C ALA A 80 9.34 -13.81 12.48
N ILE A 81 8.90 -13.40 11.29
CA ILE A 81 7.97 -12.28 11.09
C ILE A 81 6.60 -12.59 11.70
N THR A 82 6.06 -13.78 11.45
CA THR A 82 4.73 -14.14 11.96
C THR A 82 4.70 -14.33 13.45
N SER A 83 5.78 -14.84 14.06
CA SER A 83 5.88 -14.97 15.51
C SER A 83 5.93 -13.61 16.20
N LEU A 84 6.73 -12.68 15.68
CA LEU A 84 6.87 -11.33 16.24
C LEU A 84 5.62 -10.48 16.02
N LEU A 85 5.06 -10.52 14.82
CA LEU A 85 3.95 -9.67 14.39
C LEU A 85 2.59 -10.37 14.47
N TYR A 86 2.51 -11.45 15.27
CA TYR A 86 1.28 -12.24 15.41
C TYR A 86 0.06 -11.37 15.69
N LEU A 87 0.14 -10.48 16.68
CA LEU A 87 -0.98 -9.65 17.08
C LEU A 87 -1.38 -8.61 16.01
N PRO A 88 -0.45 -7.81 15.44
CA PRO A 88 -0.76 -6.95 14.32
C PRO A 88 -1.33 -7.68 13.09
N ILE A 89 -0.82 -8.87 12.76
CA ILE A 89 -1.36 -9.69 11.66
C ILE A 89 -2.80 -10.09 11.94
N MET A 90 -3.10 -10.59 13.14
CA MET A 90 -4.47 -10.97 13.53
C MET A 90 -5.41 -9.77 13.50
N LEU A 91 -4.98 -8.61 13.99
CA LEU A 91 -5.78 -7.38 13.96
C LEU A 91 -6.01 -6.90 12.52
N MET A 92 -5.00 -7.00 11.65
CA MET A 92 -5.13 -6.72 10.22
C MET A 92 -6.18 -7.61 9.57
N LEU A 93 -6.11 -8.92 9.79
CA LEU A 93 -7.07 -9.89 9.22
C LEU A 93 -8.50 -9.64 9.74
N ILE A 94 -8.67 -9.35 11.01
CA ILE A 94 -9.96 -8.95 11.59
C ILE A 94 -10.47 -7.68 10.89
N GLY A 95 -9.61 -6.68 10.68
CA GLY A 95 -9.94 -5.46 9.94
C GLY A 95 -10.43 -5.75 8.52
N LEU A 96 -9.72 -6.62 7.78
CA LEU A 96 -10.10 -7.03 6.42
C LEU A 96 -11.43 -7.78 6.40
N ILE A 97 -11.69 -8.68 7.37
CA ILE A 97 -12.97 -9.37 7.51
C ILE A 97 -14.11 -8.36 7.72
N PHE A 98 -13.96 -7.40 8.64
CA PHE A 98 -14.98 -6.36 8.88
C PHE A 98 -15.23 -5.51 7.64
N ARG A 99 -14.17 -5.17 6.89
CA ARG A 99 -14.26 -4.46 5.61
C ARG A 99 -15.08 -5.26 4.60
N GLY A 100 -14.73 -6.52 4.35
CA GLY A 100 -15.39 -7.39 3.38
C GLY A 100 -16.86 -7.65 3.73
N VAL A 101 -17.13 -7.97 4.99
CA VAL A 101 -18.52 -8.17 5.47
C VAL A 101 -19.36 -6.89 5.33
N ALA A 102 -18.79 -5.73 5.69
CA ALA A 102 -19.48 -4.45 5.55
C ALA A 102 -19.82 -4.14 4.09
N PHE A 103 -18.93 -4.49 3.17
CA PHE A 103 -19.12 -4.32 1.74
C PHE A 103 -20.34 -5.06 1.21
N GLU A 104 -20.49 -6.34 1.58
CA GLU A 104 -21.58 -7.19 1.13
C GLU A 104 -22.94 -6.84 1.77
N TYR A 105 -22.94 -6.50 3.06
CA TYR A 105 -24.19 -6.33 3.82
C TYR A 105 -24.75 -4.91 3.79
N ARG A 106 -23.92 -3.88 3.57
CA ARG A 106 -24.39 -2.50 3.58
C ARG A 106 -25.44 -2.20 2.53
N PHE A 107 -25.26 -2.67 1.29
CA PHE A 107 -26.22 -2.45 0.21
C PHE A 107 -27.54 -3.22 0.41
N LYS A 108 -27.50 -4.33 1.12
CA LYS A 108 -28.69 -5.15 1.45
C LYS A 108 -29.42 -4.64 2.70
N SER A 109 -28.81 -3.74 3.47
CA SER A 109 -29.37 -3.26 4.74
C SER A 109 -30.15 -1.96 4.56
N THR A 110 -31.36 -1.91 5.14
CA THR A 110 -32.19 -0.70 5.19
C THR A 110 -32.05 0.07 6.50
N THR A 111 -31.88 -0.63 7.62
CA THR A 111 -31.90 -0.05 8.97
C THR A 111 -30.54 0.08 9.62
N SER A 112 -29.60 -0.78 9.26
CA SER A 112 -28.26 -0.86 9.90
C SER A 112 -27.12 -0.28 9.08
N LYS A 113 -27.39 0.50 8.03
CA LYS A 113 -26.36 1.13 7.18
C LYS A 113 -25.27 1.85 7.98
N ARG A 114 -25.63 2.56 9.05
CA ARG A 114 -24.67 3.29 9.90
C ARG A 114 -23.63 2.39 10.56
N TRP A 115 -24.03 1.18 10.96
CA TRP A 115 -23.12 0.22 11.57
C TRP A 115 -22.16 -0.37 10.53
N TRP A 116 -22.66 -0.68 9.34
CA TRP A 116 -21.84 -1.13 8.23
C TRP A 116 -20.86 -0.05 7.74
N ASN A 117 -21.30 1.21 7.72
CA ASN A 117 -20.41 2.35 7.42
C ASN A 117 -19.25 2.42 8.43
N ARG A 118 -19.53 2.26 9.72
CA ARG A 118 -18.50 2.24 10.77
C ARG A 118 -17.60 1.02 10.66
N ALA A 119 -18.15 -0.15 10.39
CA ALA A 119 -17.41 -1.38 10.23
C ALA A 119 -16.44 -1.28 9.03
N PHE A 120 -16.91 -0.72 7.90
CA PHE A 120 -16.07 -0.46 6.72
C PHE A 120 -14.91 0.49 7.02
N ALA A 121 -15.22 1.64 7.65
CA ALA A 121 -14.22 2.64 7.99
C ALA A 121 -13.21 2.12 9.04
N ALA A 122 -13.70 1.51 10.12
CA ALA A 122 -12.85 1.00 11.19
C ALA A 122 -12.01 -0.20 10.73
N GLY A 123 -12.60 -1.13 9.97
CA GLY A 123 -11.90 -2.30 9.43
C GLY A 123 -10.77 -1.90 8.47
N SER A 124 -11.06 -1.01 7.52
CA SER A 124 -10.05 -0.50 6.60
C SER A 124 -8.94 0.29 7.30
N SER A 125 -9.30 1.14 8.27
CA SER A 125 -8.33 1.90 9.06
C SER A 125 -7.45 1.01 9.91
N LEU A 126 -8.02 0.00 10.57
CA LEU A 126 -7.28 -0.98 11.37
C LEU A 126 -6.32 -1.79 10.51
N ALA A 127 -6.79 -2.29 9.36
CA ALA A 127 -5.95 -3.05 8.45
C ALA A 127 -4.76 -2.21 7.93
N ALA A 128 -5.02 -1.01 7.44
CA ALA A 128 -3.98 -0.10 6.94
C ALA A 128 -2.98 0.31 8.05
N PHE A 129 -3.49 0.60 9.25
CA PHE A 129 -2.63 0.93 10.39
C PHE A 129 -1.71 -0.23 10.77
N CYS A 130 -2.24 -1.46 10.86
CA CYS A 130 -1.45 -2.63 11.16
C CYS A 130 -0.39 -2.92 10.09
N GLN A 131 -0.69 -2.72 8.81
CA GLN A 131 0.28 -2.85 7.73
C GLN A 131 1.45 -1.88 7.89
N GLY A 132 1.16 -0.61 8.13
CA GLY A 132 2.18 0.39 8.35
C GLY A 132 2.98 0.17 9.65
N LEU A 133 2.31 -0.30 10.70
CA LEU A 133 2.96 -0.67 11.95
C LEU A 133 3.93 -1.84 11.74
N MET A 134 3.51 -2.90 11.06
CA MET A 134 4.37 -4.04 10.72
C MET A 134 5.56 -3.61 9.86
N LEU A 135 5.34 -2.72 8.87
CA LEU A 135 6.41 -2.14 8.08
C LEU A 135 7.43 -1.40 8.97
N GLY A 136 6.94 -0.58 9.92
CA GLY A 136 7.80 0.14 10.87
C GLY A 136 8.67 -0.80 11.71
N VAL A 137 8.09 -1.88 12.23
CA VAL A 137 8.83 -2.89 13.00
C VAL A 137 9.92 -3.55 12.14
N VAL A 138 9.58 -3.95 10.90
CA VAL A 138 10.55 -4.56 9.99
C VAL A 138 11.69 -3.59 9.67
N VAL A 139 11.39 -2.31 9.39
CA VAL A 139 12.41 -1.29 9.09
C VAL A 139 13.30 -0.97 10.29
N GLN A 140 12.71 -0.91 11.48
CA GLN A 140 13.43 -0.68 12.73
C GLN A 140 14.44 -1.79 13.03
N GLY A 141 14.14 -3.00 12.55
CA GLY A 141 14.88 -4.21 12.93
C GLY A 141 14.36 -4.80 14.25
N ILE A 142 14.76 -6.02 14.51
CA ILE A 142 14.33 -6.83 15.67
C ILE A 142 15.57 -7.07 16.52
N ASP A 143 15.55 -6.70 17.79
CA ASP A 143 16.61 -7.08 18.72
C ASP A 143 16.57 -8.58 19.02
N ASP A 144 17.73 -9.22 19.23
CA ASP A 144 17.82 -10.66 19.57
C ASP A 144 17.04 -11.01 20.85
N THR A 145 16.88 -10.05 21.75
CA THR A 145 16.04 -10.17 22.95
C THR A 145 14.54 -10.16 22.61
N ALA A 146 14.15 -9.73 21.43
CA ALA A 146 12.76 -9.63 21.02
C ALA A 146 12.11 -10.98 20.71
N LEU A 147 12.88 -11.99 20.31
CA LEU A 147 12.39 -13.34 20.09
C LEU A 147 12.05 -14.09 21.39
N SER A 148 12.53 -13.60 22.54
CA SER A 148 12.30 -14.17 23.86
C SER A 148 11.50 -13.27 24.82
N GLY A 149 11.01 -12.12 24.35
CA GLY A 149 10.48 -11.05 25.16
C GLY A 149 8.96 -10.87 25.15
N SER A 150 8.52 -9.68 25.51
CA SER A 150 7.10 -9.30 25.66
C SER A 150 6.33 -9.34 24.34
N ALA A 151 5.06 -9.78 24.39
CA ALA A 151 4.11 -9.75 23.27
C ALA A 151 3.84 -8.33 22.70
N TRP A 152 4.38 -7.28 23.31
CA TRP A 152 4.16 -5.87 22.95
C TRP A 152 5.39 -5.19 22.33
N GLN A 153 6.45 -5.92 22.00
CA GLN A 153 7.70 -5.36 21.46
C GLN A 153 7.53 -4.71 20.07
N TRP A 154 6.51 -5.10 19.35
CA TRP A 154 6.14 -4.49 18.07
C TRP A 154 5.54 -3.08 18.22
N LEU A 155 5.10 -2.67 19.43
CA LEU A 155 4.47 -1.37 19.66
C LEU A 155 5.52 -0.32 20.03
N THR A 156 6.28 0.13 19.05
CA THR A 156 7.26 1.21 19.19
C THR A 156 6.72 2.53 18.68
N PRO A 157 7.22 3.68 19.17
CA PRO A 157 6.80 4.99 18.64
C PRO A 157 7.04 5.13 17.14
N PHE A 158 8.14 4.58 16.61
CA PHE A 158 8.45 4.58 15.19
C PHE A 158 7.43 3.75 14.40
N ALA A 159 7.15 2.53 14.83
CA ALA A 159 6.17 1.65 14.17
C ALA A 159 4.76 2.25 14.21
N PHE A 160 4.36 2.83 15.35
CA PHE A 160 3.08 3.52 15.48
C PHE A 160 2.96 4.70 14.50
N PHE A 161 4.01 5.53 14.41
CA PHE A 161 4.05 6.66 13.48
C PHE A 161 4.01 6.19 12.01
N THR A 162 4.72 5.10 11.67
CA THR A 162 4.70 4.49 10.34
C THR A 162 3.30 3.97 10.00
N GLY A 163 2.56 3.42 10.99
CA GLY A 163 1.15 3.05 10.86
C GLY A 163 0.28 4.22 10.38
N ILE A 164 0.40 5.37 11.04
CA ILE A 164 -0.33 6.60 10.66
C ILE A 164 0.12 7.10 9.27
N ALA A 165 1.41 7.04 8.98
CA ALA A 165 1.96 7.48 7.70
C ALA A 165 1.42 6.65 6.52
N VAL A 166 1.32 5.32 6.67
CA VAL A 166 0.74 4.43 5.65
C VAL A 166 -0.75 4.68 5.48
N MET A 167 -1.51 4.85 6.57
CA MET A 167 -2.92 5.23 6.48
C MET A 167 -3.11 6.53 5.68
N ALA A 168 -2.30 7.54 5.92
CA ALA A 168 -2.35 8.79 5.17
C ALA A 168 -1.98 8.60 3.70
N GLY A 169 -0.99 7.76 3.41
CA GLY A 169 -0.61 7.37 2.05
C GLY A 169 -1.78 6.70 1.32
N TYR A 170 -2.44 5.73 1.93
CA TYR A 170 -3.61 5.07 1.34
C TYR A 170 -4.79 6.03 1.14
N ALA A 171 -5.03 6.92 2.08
CA ALA A 171 -6.02 7.98 1.91
C ALA A 171 -5.68 8.91 0.72
N LEU A 172 -4.39 9.20 0.48
CA LEU A 172 -3.95 9.95 -0.70
C LEU A 172 -4.23 9.20 -2.00
N LEU A 173 -3.91 7.90 -2.06
CA LEU A 173 -4.24 7.05 -3.22
C LEU A 173 -5.75 7.05 -3.49
N ALA A 174 -6.57 6.88 -2.46
CA ALA A 174 -8.02 6.92 -2.58
C ALA A 174 -8.55 8.28 -3.06
N CYS A 175 -8.05 9.39 -2.52
CA CYS A 175 -8.41 10.72 -3.00
C CYS A 175 -8.12 10.90 -4.50
N THR A 176 -6.94 10.46 -4.94
CA THR A 176 -6.54 10.58 -6.36
C THR A 176 -7.31 9.61 -7.24
N TYR A 177 -7.65 8.42 -6.75
CA TYR A 177 -8.52 7.48 -7.45
C TYR A 177 -9.95 8.05 -7.61
N LEU A 178 -10.51 8.66 -6.56
CA LEU A 178 -11.81 9.34 -6.65
C LEU A 178 -11.80 10.50 -7.65
N THR A 179 -10.71 11.27 -7.77
CA THR A 179 -10.63 12.30 -8.82
C THR A 179 -10.72 11.72 -10.22
N MET A 180 -10.23 10.51 -10.43
CA MET A 180 -10.30 9.79 -11.70
C MET A 180 -11.69 9.19 -11.93
N LYS A 181 -12.36 8.69 -10.89
CA LYS A 181 -13.60 7.91 -10.97
C LYS A 181 -14.90 8.72 -10.81
N SER A 182 -14.82 9.95 -10.28
CA SER A 182 -15.98 10.77 -9.95
C SER A 182 -16.05 12.03 -10.81
N ARG A 183 -17.22 12.69 -10.81
CA ARG A 183 -17.46 14.00 -11.40
C ARG A 183 -18.00 14.99 -10.36
N GLY A 184 -18.06 16.26 -10.70
CA GLY A 184 -18.77 17.27 -9.93
C GLY A 184 -18.17 17.57 -8.55
N GLU A 185 -19.05 17.76 -7.58
CA GLU A 185 -18.67 18.16 -6.21
C GLU A 185 -17.83 17.11 -5.49
N LEU A 186 -18.12 15.82 -5.69
CA LEU A 186 -17.37 14.71 -5.07
C LEU A 186 -15.91 14.71 -5.54
N GLN A 187 -15.69 14.91 -6.85
CA GLN A 187 -14.36 15.02 -7.43
C GLN A 187 -13.56 16.18 -6.82
N GLN A 188 -14.20 17.37 -6.68
CA GLN A 188 -13.56 18.52 -6.03
C GLN A 188 -13.22 18.27 -4.56
N LYS A 189 -14.15 17.66 -3.83
CA LYS A 189 -13.98 17.33 -2.42
C LYS A 189 -12.79 16.38 -2.25
N ALA A 190 -12.72 15.34 -3.09
CA ALA A 190 -11.59 14.42 -3.12
C ALA A 190 -10.26 15.12 -3.45
N ALA A 191 -10.23 15.98 -4.46
CA ALA A 191 -9.03 16.73 -4.83
C ALA A 191 -8.56 17.68 -3.70
N ARG A 192 -9.49 18.31 -2.98
CA ARG A 192 -9.19 19.18 -1.85
C ARG A 192 -8.60 18.41 -0.67
N TYR A 193 -9.18 17.27 -0.33
CA TYR A 193 -8.66 16.39 0.70
C TYR A 193 -7.29 15.83 0.28
N GLY A 194 -7.14 15.40 -0.97
CA GLY A 194 -5.89 14.90 -1.51
C GLY A 194 -4.74 15.89 -1.38
N GLN A 195 -4.97 17.21 -1.60
CA GLN A 195 -3.92 18.22 -1.41
C GLN A 195 -3.46 18.34 0.06
N ARG A 196 -4.42 18.31 1.01
CA ARG A 196 -4.09 18.41 2.44
C ARG A 196 -3.34 17.17 2.92
N ILE A 197 -3.82 15.99 2.50
CA ILE A 197 -3.20 14.71 2.85
C ILE A 197 -1.81 14.61 2.23
N LEU A 198 -1.61 15.08 0.99
CA LEU A 198 -0.29 15.09 0.35
C LEU A 198 0.76 15.85 1.16
N LEU A 199 0.40 17.00 1.73
CA LEU A 199 1.32 17.76 2.58
C LEU A 199 1.71 16.96 3.83
N PHE A 200 0.74 16.29 4.47
CA PHE A 200 1.00 15.41 5.60
C PHE A 200 1.86 14.21 5.20
N VAL A 201 1.57 13.56 4.07
CA VAL A 201 2.34 12.41 3.54
C VAL A 201 3.78 12.81 3.28
N MET A 202 4.04 13.98 2.67
CA MET A 202 5.39 14.46 2.44
C MET A 202 6.16 14.70 3.74
N LEU A 203 5.51 15.30 4.75
CA LEU A 203 6.09 15.46 6.07
C LEU A 203 6.36 14.10 6.73
N ALA A 204 5.41 13.18 6.68
CA ALA A 204 5.55 11.84 7.24
C ALA A 204 6.69 11.06 6.55
N MET A 205 6.78 11.10 5.21
CA MET A 205 7.88 10.49 4.47
C MET A 205 9.24 11.06 4.90
N LEU A 206 9.34 12.37 5.06
CA LEU A 206 10.58 13.00 5.53
C LEU A 206 10.94 12.52 6.94
N LEU A 207 9.97 12.56 7.88
CA LEU A 207 10.21 12.14 9.27
C LEU A 207 10.55 10.66 9.38
N VAL A 208 9.82 9.77 8.68
CA VAL A 208 10.13 8.33 8.64
C VAL A 208 11.53 8.11 8.08
N SER A 209 11.90 8.79 6.99
CA SER A 209 13.22 8.65 6.37
C SER A 209 14.33 9.09 7.33
N LEU A 210 14.20 10.27 7.95
CA LEU A 210 15.20 10.76 8.91
C LEU A 210 15.29 9.85 10.15
N TRP A 211 14.17 9.37 10.64
CA TRP A 211 14.14 8.46 11.79
C TRP A 211 14.74 7.09 11.44
N THR A 212 14.48 6.56 10.24
CA THR A 212 15.13 5.34 9.75
C THR A 212 16.66 5.49 9.68
N LEU A 213 17.16 6.61 9.16
CA LEU A 213 18.61 6.90 9.12
C LEU A 213 19.24 7.03 10.52
N TYR A 214 18.45 7.45 11.51
CA TYR A 214 18.90 7.50 12.91
C TYR A 214 18.95 6.09 13.53
N LEU A 215 17.91 5.29 13.32
CA LEU A 215 17.79 3.94 13.89
C LEU A 215 18.74 2.91 13.22
N GLN A 216 19.03 3.10 11.92
CA GLN A 216 19.76 2.13 11.11
C GLN A 216 21.05 2.73 10.54
N PRO A 217 22.20 2.63 11.27
CA PRO A 217 23.49 3.16 10.79
C PRO A 217 23.94 2.58 9.45
N ASP A 218 23.64 1.31 9.17
CA ASP A 218 24.00 0.63 7.93
C ASP A 218 23.26 1.23 6.74
N ILE A 219 21.97 1.54 6.89
CA ILE A 219 21.18 2.25 5.89
C ILE A 219 21.78 3.64 5.66
N ARG A 220 22.09 4.36 6.74
CA ARG A 220 22.76 5.68 6.65
C ARG A 220 24.10 5.60 5.92
N GLY A 221 24.94 4.62 6.25
CA GLY A 221 26.24 4.39 5.58
C GLY A 221 26.05 4.13 4.08
N ARG A 222 25.05 3.37 3.70
CA ARG A 222 24.72 3.06 2.31
C ARG A 222 24.24 4.29 1.52
N TRP A 223 23.40 5.12 2.14
CA TRP A 223 22.87 6.32 1.51
C TRP A 223 23.89 7.45 1.36
N PHE A 224 24.87 7.57 2.28
CA PHE A 224 25.80 8.71 2.33
C PHE A 224 27.27 8.34 2.19
N GLY A 225 27.63 7.05 2.29
CA GLY A 225 29.02 6.60 2.41
C GLY A 225 29.70 6.14 1.12
N GLY A 226 29.04 6.18 -0.06
CA GLY A 226 29.59 5.58 -1.26
C GLY A 226 29.42 6.41 -2.54
N TYR A 227 30.09 5.98 -3.63
CA TYR A 227 29.96 6.61 -4.95
C TYR A 227 28.53 6.65 -5.48
N TYR A 228 27.66 5.72 -5.03
CA TYR A 228 26.27 5.65 -5.44
C TYR A 228 25.36 6.62 -4.68
N SER A 229 25.86 7.32 -3.66
CA SER A 229 25.06 8.25 -2.86
C SER A 229 24.38 9.34 -3.71
N LEU A 230 25.07 9.87 -4.71
CA LEU A 230 24.51 10.86 -5.64
C LEU A 230 23.34 10.29 -6.45
N VAL A 231 23.44 9.03 -6.89
CA VAL A 231 22.35 8.35 -7.62
C VAL A 231 21.17 8.10 -6.69
N LEU A 232 21.43 7.68 -5.45
CA LEU A 232 20.36 7.44 -4.46
C LEU A 232 19.62 8.74 -4.09
N MET A 233 20.30 9.89 -4.09
CA MET A 233 19.65 11.20 -3.86
C MET A 233 18.64 11.58 -4.95
N LEU A 234 18.70 10.96 -6.13
CA LEU A 234 17.66 11.16 -7.15
C LEU A 234 16.28 10.66 -6.69
N LEU A 235 16.21 9.66 -5.80
CA LEU A 235 14.92 9.15 -5.27
C LEU A 235 14.16 10.22 -4.48
N PRO A 236 14.70 10.82 -3.40
CA PRO A 236 13.98 11.86 -2.66
C PRO A 236 13.75 13.12 -3.51
N LEU A 237 14.67 13.50 -4.39
CA LEU A 237 14.47 14.63 -5.31
C LEU A 237 13.30 14.37 -6.27
N SER A 238 13.24 13.16 -6.85
CA SER A 238 12.11 12.74 -7.69
C SER A 238 10.81 12.73 -6.92
N ALA A 239 10.79 12.28 -5.65
CA ALA A 239 9.61 12.32 -4.81
C ALA A 239 9.09 13.74 -4.58
N VAL A 240 9.99 14.71 -4.34
CA VAL A 240 9.63 16.13 -4.22
C VAL A 240 9.06 16.67 -5.55
N LEU A 241 9.69 16.34 -6.69
CA LEU A 241 9.19 16.75 -8.00
C LEU A 241 7.79 16.18 -8.28
N VAL A 242 7.61 14.87 -8.08
CA VAL A 242 6.33 14.17 -8.30
C VAL A 242 5.25 14.75 -7.39
N SER A 243 5.56 15.01 -6.11
CA SER A 243 4.64 15.63 -5.16
C SER A 243 4.21 17.04 -5.59
N ARG A 244 5.16 17.84 -6.10
CA ARG A 244 4.85 19.17 -6.64
C ARG A 244 3.94 19.09 -7.86
N LEU A 245 4.16 18.14 -8.75
CA LEU A 245 3.30 17.90 -9.92
C LEU A 245 1.91 17.44 -9.47
N LEU A 246 1.84 16.49 -8.53
CA LEU A 246 0.57 16.01 -7.97
C LEU A 246 -0.23 17.15 -7.31
N PHE A 247 0.42 17.97 -6.49
CA PHE A 247 -0.23 19.12 -5.86
C PHE A 247 -0.82 20.08 -6.88
N ARG A 248 -0.09 20.37 -7.96
CA ARG A 248 -0.54 21.24 -9.06
C ARG A 248 -1.72 20.64 -9.81
N ASP A 249 -1.70 19.34 -10.07
CA ASP A 249 -2.77 18.67 -10.81
C ASP A 249 -4.06 18.60 -9.97
N LEU A 250 -3.97 18.30 -8.67
CA LEU A 250 -5.11 18.37 -7.76
C LEU A 250 -5.69 19.80 -7.68
N ALA A 251 -4.83 20.83 -7.65
CA ALA A 251 -5.29 22.24 -7.71
C ALA A 251 -5.98 22.57 -9.02
N ARG A 252 -5.55 22.00 -10.15
CA ARG A 252 -6.22 22.19 -11.45
C ARG A 252 -7.60 21.57 -11.46
N VAL A 253 -7.76 20.34 -10.96
CA VAL A 253 -9.07 19.68 -10.86
C VAL A 253 -10.06 20.55 -10.10
N GLN A 254 -9.64 21.17 -8.98
CA GLN A 254 -10.50 22.09 -8.22
C GLN A 254 -10.89 23.34 -9.02
N ARG A 255 -9.96 23.94 -9.78
CA ARG A 255 -10.21 25.17 -10.55
C ARG A 255 -11.06 24.93 -11.79
N GLN A 256 -10.89 23.80 -12.48
CA GLN A 256 -11.64 23.47 -13.70
C GLN A 256 -13.15 23.39 -13.45
N HIS A 257 -13.53 22.82 -12.32
CA HIS A 257 -14.94 22.78 -11.95
C HIS A 257 -15.52 24.18 -11.68
N LEU A 258 -14.76 25.06 -11.01
CA LEU A 258 -15.20 26.45 -10.76
C LEU A 258 -15.38 27.26 -12.04
N ALA A 259 -14.66 26.91 -13.09
CA ALA A 259 -14.69 27.59 -14.39
C ALA A 259 -15.66 26.96 -15.42
N ALA A 260 -16.41 25.92 -15.04
CA ALA A 260 -17.29 25.13 -15.93
C ALA A 260 -16.61 24.67 -17.23
N MET A 261 -15.29 24.44 -17.20
CA MET A 261 -14.52 24.04 -18.38
C MET A 261 -14.73 22.56 -18.71
N PRO A 262 -14.72 22.18 -20.01
CA PRO A 262 -14.83 20.78 -20.39
C PRO A 262 -13.65 19.97 -19.82
N VAL A 263 -13.98 18.89 -19.18
CA VAL A 263 -13.02 18.04 -18.46
C VAL A 263 -12.27 17.16 -19.47
N ASN A 264 -10.94 17.26 -19.46
CA ASN A 264 -10.10 16.39 -20.28
C ASN A 264 -9.73 15.14 -19.45
N SER A 265 -10.25 13.98 -19.84
CA SER A 265 -10.08 12.69 -19.13
C SER A 265 -8.61 12.31 -18.82
N LYS A 266 -7.67 12.73 -19.66
CA LYS A 266 -6.22 12.51 -19.42
C LYS A 266 -5.69 13.32 -18.23
N HIS A 267 -6.26 14.47 -17.93
CA HIS A 267 -5.84 15.28 -16.77
C HIS A 267 -6.40 14.78 -15.44
N GLU A 268 -7.49 14.01 -15.46
CA GLU A 268 -8.14 13.49 -14.26
C GLU A 268 -7.50 12.20 -13.73
N SER A 269 -6.93 11.37 -14.61
CA SER A 269 -6.23 10.14 -14.20
C SER A 269 -4.79 10.39 -13.75
N ARG A 270 -4.16 11.48 -14.19
CA ARG A 270 -2.78 11.80 -13.89
C ARG A 270 -2.48 11.92 -12.38
N PRO A 271 -3.34 12.52 -11.53
CA PRO A 271 -3.13 12.54 -10.08
C PRO A 271 -2.95 11.14 -9.47
N PHE A 272 -3.74 10.16 -9.90
CA PHE A 272 -3.61 8.78 -9.41
C PHE A 272 -2.25 8.17 -9.78
N TRP A 273 -1.81 8.33 -11.02
CA TRP A 273 -0.52 7.80 -11.46
C TRP A 273 0.67 8.49 -10.79
N LEU A 274 0.56 9.79 -10.49
CA LEU A 274 1.57 10.52 -9.72
C LEU A 274 1.61 10.06 -8.26
N ALA A 275 0.46 9.78 -7.64
CA ALA A 275 0.41 9.20 -6.30
C ALA A 275 0.99 7.77 -6.28
N ALA A 276 0.65 6.93 -7.25
CA ALA A 276 1.24 5.60 -7.41
C ALA A 276 2.78 5.69 -7.60
N MET A 277 3.27 6.66 -8.36
CA MET A 277 4.70 6.90 -8.53
C MET A 277 5.39 7.29 -7.22
N LEU A 278 4.74 8.06 -6.33
CA LEU A 278 5.28 8.34 -5.00
C LEU A 278 5.46 7.06 -4.17
N PHE A 279 4.49 6.15 -4.23
CA PHE A 279 4.60 4.85 -3.56
C PHE A 279 5.73 4.00 -4.16
N LEU A 280 5.87 3.99 -5.48
CA LEU A 280 7.00 3.34 -6.16
C LEU A 280 8.34 3.88 -5.68
N LEU A 281 8.51 5.19 -5.63
CA LEU A 281 9.75 5.83 -5.17
C LEU A 281 10.04 5.50 -3.70
N ALA A 282 9.03 5.55 -2.83
CA ALA A 282 9.16 5.16 -1.43
C ALA A 282 9.54 3.69 -1.28
N PHE A 283 8.88 2.80 -2.04
CA PHE A 283 9.15 1.38 -2.04
C PHE A 283 10.57 1.06 -2.51
N PHE A 284 11.03 1.65 -3.60
CA PHE A 284 12.40 1.47 -4.07
C PHE A 284 13.43 2.01 -3.07
N GLY A 285 13.16 3.15 -2.44
CA GLY A 285 14.01 3.66 -1.37
C GLY A 285 14.13 2.69 -0.19
N LEU A 286 13.01 2.07 0.18
CA LEU A 286 12.96 1.04 1.22
C LEU A 286 13.75 -0.22 0.81
N VAL A 287 13.50 -0.75 -0.39
CA VAL A 287 14.19 -1.94 -0.90
C VAL A 287 15.69 -1.73 -0.95
N VAL A 288 16.15 -0.58 -1.47
CA VAL A 288 17.59 -0.23 -1.49
C VAL A 288 18.16 -0.15 -0.07
N GLY A 289 17.39 0.40 0.87
CA GLY A 289 17.79 0.48 2.27
C GLY A 289 17.94 -0.89 2.93
N LEU A 290 16.99 -1.78 2.72
CA LEU A 290 16.92 -3.09 3.39
C LEU A 290 17.77 -4.17 2.69
N PHE A 291 18.01 -4.07 1.37
CA PHE A 291 18.74 -5.11 0.63
C PHE A 291 20.12 -5.39 1.25
N PRO A 292 20.55 -6.65 1.40
CA PRO A 292 19.89 -7.92 0.98
C PRO A 292 19.05 -8.58 2.10
N TYR A 293 18.61 -7.84 3.10
CA TYR A 293 17.94 -8.38 4.28
C TYR A 293 16.42 -8.40 4.11
N LEU A 294 15.79 -9.50 4.55
CA LEU A 294 14.35 -9.57 4.83
C LEU A 294 14.06 -9.04 6.25
N LEU A 295 14.98 -9.30 7.18
CA LEU A 295 15.03 -8.70 8.50
C LEU A 295 16.39 -8.02 8.68
N PRO A 296 16.44 -6.68 8.84
CA PRO A 296 17.68 -5.93 8.92
C PRO A 296 18.66 -6.53 9.91
N GLN A 297 19.92 -6.68 9.50
CA GLN A 297 21.06 -7.18 10.26
C GLN A 297 20.96 -8.63 10.75
N GLN A 298 19.79 -9.29 10.66
CA GLN A 298 19.58 -10.65 11.19
C GLN A 298 19.48 -11.69 10.08
N LEU A 299 18.60 -11.47 9.08
CA LEU A 299 18.26 -12.51 8.13
C LEU A 299 18.27 -11.97 6.69
N SER A 300 19.32 -12.33 5.94
CA SER A 300 19.36 -12.05 4.50
C SER A 300 18.43 -13.00 3.75
N PHE A 301 17.99 -12.58 2.55
CA PHE A 301 17.15 -13.44 1.73
C PHE A 301 17.88 -14.73 1.27
N TYR A 302 19.22 -14.73 1.21
CA TYR A 302 20.01 -15.95 0.96
C TYR A 302 19.96 -16.92 2.13
N ALA A 303 20.11 -16.43 3.35
CA ALA A 303 20.08 -17.26 4.56
C ALA A 303 18.65 -17.77 4.87
N ALA A 304 17.63 -17.00 4.49
CA ALA A 304 16.23 -17.35 4.71
C ALA A 304 15.67 -18.29 3.64
N ALA A 305 16.36 -18.45 2.50
CA ALA A 305 15.85 -19.19 1.36
C ALA A 305 15.63 -20.67 1.67
N ALA A 306 14.53 -21.20 1.17
CA ALA A 306 14.27 -22.64 1.16
C ALA A 306 15.30 -23.39 0.27
N PRO A 307 15.49 -24.70 0.47
CA PRO A 307 16.37 -25.50 -0.39
C PRO A 307 16.02 -25.36 -1.87
N ASP A 308 17.02 -25.43 -2.75
CA ASP A 308 16.88 -25.30 -4.21
C ASP A 308 15.82 -26.23 -4.81
N SER A 309 15.66 -27.44 -4.25
CA SER A 309 14.63 -28.39 -4.68
C SER A 309 13.22 -27.83 -4.46
N SER A 310 12.97 -27.18 -3.33
CA SER A 310 11.68 -26.56 -3.02
C SER A 310 11.41 -25.34 -3.91
N LEU A 311 12.43 -24.48 -4.11
CA LEU A 311 12.31 -23.32 -4.99
C LEU A 311 12.01 -23.73 -6.44
N ARG A 312 12.70 -24.76 -6.95
CA ARG A 312 12.42 -25.31 -8.30
C ARG A 312 11.05 -25.95 -8.41
N PHE A 313 10.57 -26.60 -7.35
CA PHE A 313 9.24 -27.19 -7.32
C PHE A 313 8.12 -26.14 -7.40
N MET A 314 8.30 -24.98 -6.76
CA MET A 314 7.33 -23.89 -6.79
C MET A 314 7.30 -23.13 -8.13
N LEU A 315 8.40 -23.15 -8.89
CA LEU A 315 8.58 -22.33 -10.09
C LEU A 315 7.50 -22.55 -11.17
N PRO A 316 7.12 -23.80 -11.56
CA PRO A 316 6.05 -24.03 -12.53
C PRO A 316 4.71 -23.41 -12.10
N GLY A 317 4.35 -23.53 -10.82
CA GLY A 317 3.13 -22.90 -10.28
C GLY A 317 3.15 -21.38 -10.45
N ILE A 318 4.26 -20.74 -10.12
CA ILE A 318 4.41 -19.29 -10.26
C ILE A 318 4.34 -18.86 -11.73
N LEU A 319 5.01 -19.58 -12.64
CA LEU A 319 5.01 -19.25 -14.07
C LEU A 319 3.61 -19.38 -14.71
N ILE A 320 2.72 -20.18 -14.13
CA ILE A 320 1.33 -20.30 -14.57
C ILE A 320 0.44 -19.27 -13.89
N PHE A 321 0.46 -19.21 -12.55
CA PHE A 321 -0.50 -18.41 -11.81
C PHE A 321 -0.19 -16.90 -11.84
N LEU A 322 1.07 -16.48 -11.84
CA LEU A 322 1.41 -15.06 -11.88
C LEU A 322 0.91 -14.36 -13.15
N PRO A 323 1.15 -14.89 -14.39
CA PRO A 323 0.57 -14.31 -15.59
C PRO A 323 -0.96 -14.31 -15.58
N LEU A 324 -1.59 -15.33 -15.02
CA LEU A 324 -3.05 -15.46 -14.95
C LEU A 324 -3.64 -14.40 -14.00
N ILE A 325 -3.04 -14.19 -12.81
CA ILE A 325 -3.44 -13.14 -11.87
C ILE A 325 -3.26 -11.77 -12.50
N LEU A 326 -2.12 -11.51 -13.15
CA LEU A 326 -1.87 -10.25 -13.85
C LEU A 326 -2.88 -10.00 -14.96
N ALA A 327 -3.15 -11.01 -15.80
CA ALA A 327 -4.14 -10.90 -16.88
C ALA A 327 -5.54 -10.61 -16.34
N TYR A 328 -5.97 -11.30 -15.28
CA TYR A 328 -7.24 -11.07 -14.61
C TYR A 328 -7.32 -9.64 -14.03
N THR A 329 -6.29 -9.22 -13.32
CA THR A 329 -6.21 -7.86 -12.74
C THR A 329 -6.32 -6.80 -13.83
N LEU A 330 -5.47 -6.88 -14.88
CA LEU A 330 -5.48 -5.92 -15.98
C LEU A 330 -6.81 -5.91 -16.73
N TRP A 331 -7.42 -7.07 -16.93
CA TRP A 331 -8.71 -7.20 -17.60
C TRP A 331 -9.84 -6.58 -16.77
N GLY A 332 -9.88 -6.84 -15.47
CA GLY A 332 -10.83 -6.21 -14.56
C GLY A 332 -10.75 -4.68 -14.61
N TYR A 333 -9.55 -4.12 -14.48
CA TYR A 333 -9.35 -2.65 -14.59
C TYR A 333 -9.69 -2.10 -15.98
N HIS A 334 -9.52 -2.90 -17.04
CA HIS A 334 -9.89 -2.49 -18.40
C HIS A 334 -11.40 -2.44 -18.59
N ILE A 335 -12.15 -3.42 -18.10
CA ILE A 335 -13.62 -3.47 -18.20
C ILE A 335 -14.24 -2.32 -17.42
N PHE A 336 -13.81 -2.12 -16.19
CA PHE A 336 -14.36 -1.09 -15.28
C PHE A 336 -13.62 0.25 -15.40
N ARG A 337 -13.06 0.57 -16.56
CA ARG A 337 -12.50 1.90 -16.85
C ARG A 337 -13.63 2.91 -17.04
N GLY A 338 -13.41 4.16 -16.63
CA GLY A 338 -14.40 5.24 -16.83
C GLY A 338 -14.91 5.78 -15.49
N LYS A 339 -15.95 6.59 -15.57
CA LYS A 339 -16.59 7.20 -14.40
C LYS A 339 -17.66 6.26 -13.84
N ILE A 340 -17.88 6.34 -12.53
CA ILE A 340 -18.87 5.48 -11.86
C ILE A 340 -20.29 5.79 -12.32
N GLU A 341 -20.57 7.05 -12.61
CA GLU A 341 -21.86 7.49 -13.11
C GLU A 341 -22.18 6.94 -14.53
N ASP A 342 -21.18 6.41 -15.23
CA ASP A 342 -21.34 5.81 -16.56
C ASP A 342 -21.71 4.31 -16.48
N TYR A 343 -21.70 3.71 -15.28
CA TYR A 343 -22.14 2.33 -15.09
C TYR A 343 -23.65 2.31 -14.84
N GLU A 344 -24.37 1.53 -15.68
CA GLU A 344 -25.79 1.30 -15.47
C GLU A 344 -26.03 0.66 -14.08
N GLU A 345 -27.13 1.03 -13.42
CA GLU A 345 -27.53 0.50 -12.12
C GLU A 345 -27.84 -1.00 -12.23
N GLY A 346 -26.86 -1.81 -12.03
CA GLY A 346 -26.95 -3.27 -12.19
C GLY A 346 -26.35 -4.08 -11.03
N TYR A 347 -26.34 -3.52 -9.80
CA TYR A 347 -26.02 -4.31 -8.59
C TYR A 347 -26.76 -3.77 -7.38
#